data_24c818dbc58d286d9c2b2815946f464a
#
_entry.id   24c818dbc58d286d9c2b2815946f464a
#
_cell.length_a   1.000
_cell.length_b   1.000
_cell.length_c   1.000
_cell.angle_alpha   90.00
_cell.angle_beta   90.00
_cell.angle_gamma   90.00
#
_symmetry.space_group_name_H-M   'P 1'
#
loop_
_entity.id
_entity.type
_entity.pdbx_description
1 polymer ?
#
loop_
_entity_poly.entity_id
_entity_poly.type
_entity_poly.pdbx_seq_one_letter_code
_entity_poly.pdbx_strand_id
1 'polypeptide(L)'
;MKQQTTAQRLFLFLFAFTLGTLMLVGCGGQGSLVASTGAPGSPSPTPSPTPSPTPVTPGSAKLTATPSSLAFGNSALNTTATQTVKISNTGTASATITQDAVTGTAFSTGLTTPLTLGAGQSVTATVVFIPTTAGGLSGAISLSGNGVSFLTIPLSGTGVSPITHSVDISWSASPAPALQGYNVYRGNTSGGPYAKVSPSLSNTTLLFTDTTVVSGGHYFYVVTDVNTSGVESAASNEVAVTIPVP
;
A
#
# COMPACT_ATOMS: atom_id res chain seq x y z
N MET A 1 7.57 23.89 -32.11
CA MET A 1 7.93 22.59 -31.47
C MET A 1 9.41 22.61 -31.16
N LYS A 2 9.80 22.75 -29.91
CA LYS A 2 11.21 22.68 -29.45
C LYS A 2 11.29 21.57 -28.41
N GLN A 3 12.05 20.53 -28.75
CA GLN A 3 12.45 19.48 -27.80
C GLN A 3 13.53 20.06 -26.86
N GLN A 4 13.35 19.92 -25.56
CA GLN A 4 14.43 20.17 -24.59
C GLN A 4 14.98 18.81 -24.14
N THR A 5 16.26 18.63 -24.48
CA THR A 5 17.09 17.50 -24.05
C THR A 5 17.62 17.80 -22.65
N THR A 6 17.27 16.97 -21.68
CA THR A 6 17.81 17.07 -20.31
C THR A 6 19.12 16.31 -20.23
N ALA A 7 20.21 17.01 -19.98
CA ALA A 7 21.54 16.44 -19.80
C ALA A 7 21.68 15.79 -18.42
N GLN A 8 22.00 14.50 -18.40
CA GLN A 8 22.43 13.77 -17.20
C GLN A 8 23.86 14.18 -16.83
N ARG A 9 24.02 14.72 -15.62
CA ARG A 9 25.35 14.91 -15.02
C ARG A 9 25.74 13.67 -14.22
N LEU A 10 26.74 12.96 -14.73
CA LEU A 10 27.42 11.86 -14.07
C LEU A 10 28.41 12.44 -13.05
N PHE A 11 28.20 12.21 -11.75
CA PHE A 11 29.17 12.49 -10.69
C PHE A 11 30.01 11.25 -10.42
N LEU A 12 31.26 11.29 -10.83
CA LEU A 12 32.27 10.27 -10.54
C LEU A 12 32.93 10.61 -9.20
N PHE A 13 32.67 9.83 -8.15
CA PHE A 13 33.41 9.91 -6.89
C PHE A 13 34.61 8.96 -6.93
N LEU A 14 35.82 9.57 -6.97
CA LEU A 14 37.09 8.85 -6.89
C LEU A 14 37.40 8.62 -5.39
N PHE A 15 37.34 7.39 -4.89
CA PHE A 15 37.85 7.04 -3.56
C PHE A 15 39.32 6.66 -3.65
N ALA A 16 40.18 7.48 -3.05
CA ALA A 16 41.60 7.21 -2.88
C ALA A 16 41.78 6.20 -1.73
N PHE A 17 42.37 5.03 -2.04
CA PHE A 17 42.82 4.04 -1.09
C PHE A 17 44.18 4.46 -0.55
N THR A 18 44.28 4.78 0.74
CA THR A 18 45.56 4.94 1.44
C THR A 18 46.01 3.63 2.03
N LEU A 19 47.10 3.10 1.50
CA LEU A 19 47.75 1.90 1.96
C LEU A 19 48.58 2.23 3.23
N GLY A 20 48.14 1.75 4.39
CA GLY A 20 48.89 1.89 5.66
C GLY A 20 49.97 0.81 5.77
N THR A 21 51.22 1.23 5.74
CA THR A 21 52.38 0.35 5.92
C THR A 21 52.59 0.06 7.44
N LEU A 22 52.48 -1.16 7.83
CA LEU A 22 52.78 -1.60 9.22
C LEU A 22 54.27 -1.92 9.32
N MET A 23 55.03 -1.09 10.07
CA MET A 23 56.41 -1.37 10.45
C MET A 23 56.49 -2.32 11.64
N LEU A 24 57.15 -3.46 11.45
CA LEU A 24 57.53 -4.38 12.52
C LEU A 24 58.85 -3.91 13.12
N VAL A 25 58.84 -3.46 14.37
CA VAL A 25 60.08 -3.16 15.11
C VAL A 25 60.47 -4.45 15.85
N GLY A 26 61.53 -5.09 15.40
CA GLY A 26 62.18 -6.17 16.08
C GLY A 26 63.04 -5.67 17.24
N CYS A 27 62.76 -6.10 18.45
CA CYS A 27 63.64 -5.88 19.61
C CYS A 27 64.46 -7.12 19.87
N GLY A 28 65.74 -7.06 19.50
CA GLY A 28 66.73 -8.08 19.82
C GLY A 28 67.20 -7.96 21.26
N GLY A 29 66.92 -8.95 22.08
CA GLY A 29 67.45 -9.09 23.43
C GLY A 29 68.50 -10.22 23.45
N GLN A 30 69.79 -9.90 23.59
CA GLN A 30 70.85 -10.86 23.86
C GLN A 30 70.80 -11.28 25.36
N GLY A 31 70.38 -12.48 25.64
CA GLY A 31 70.44 -13.08 26.97
C GLY A 31 71.65 -14.00 27.10
N SER A 32 72.53 -13.66 28.04
CA SER A 32 73.71 -14.40 28.39
C SER A 32 73.42 -15.84 28.93
N LEU A 33 74.13 -16.84 28.41
CA LEU A 33 74.02 -18.21 28.88
C LEU A 33 74.80 -18.39 30.17
N VAL A 34 74.12 -18.65 31.27
CA VAL A 34 74.72 -19.15 32.51
C VAL A 34 74.42 -20.63 32.64
N ALA A 35 75.41 -21.48 32.53
CA ALA A 35 75.26 -22.91 32.75
C ALA A 35 75.13 -23.20 34.29
N SER A 36 74.01 -23.68 34.74
CA SER A 36 73.76 -24.16 36.07
C SER A 36 73.63 -25.67 36.02
N THR A 37 74.56 -26.41 36.67
CA THR A 37 74.51 -27.83 36.94
C THR A 37 73.54 -28.05 38.10
N GLY A 38 72.29 -28.34 37.82
CA GLY A 38 71.27 -28.68 38.81
C GLY A 38 70.79 -30.13 38.68
N ALA A 39 70.61 -30.78 39.81
CA ALA A 39 70.20 -32.18 40.00
C ALA A 39 68.98 -32.65 39.21
N PRO A 40 68.73 -33.96 39.05
CA PRO A 40 67.64 -34.53 38.28
C PRO A 40 66.27 -34.11 38.88
N GLY A 41 65.63 -33.18 38.26
CA GLY A 41 64.29 -32.70 38.62
C GLY A 41 63.20 -33.67 38.25
N SER A 42 62.27 -33.81 39.16
CA SER A 42 60.99 -34.50 39.01
C SER A 42 60.34 -34.25 37.67
N PRO A 43 59.70 -35.23 37.03
CA PRO A 43 59.05 -35.03 35.75
C PRO A 43 57.95 -33.95 35.87
N SER A 44 58.05 -32.89 35.00
CA SER A 44 57.06 -31.85 34.90
C SER A 44 55.72 -32.48 34.47
N PRO A 45 54.57 -32.08 35.07
CA PRO A 45 53.30 -32.62 34.66
C PRO A 45 53.04 -32.26 33.19
N THR A 46 52.75 -33.30 32.43
CA THR A 46 52.31 -33.15 31.02
C THR A 46 51.13 -32.20 30.98
N PRO A 47 51.16 -31.15 30.16
CA PRO A 47 50.00 -30.26 30.05
C PRO A 47 48.77 -31.06 29.56
N SER A 48 47.71 -31.02 30.35
CA SER A 48 46.40 -31.58 29.96
C SER A 48 46.00 -31.06 28.56
N PRO A 49 45.56 -31.91 27.65
CA PRO A 49 45.16 -31.47 26.34
C PRO A 49 44.02 -30.43 26.49
N THR A 50 44.26 -29.24 25.96
CA THR A 50 43.22 -28.20 25.83
C THR A 50 42.05 -28.82 25.07
N PRO A 51 40.81 -28.79 25.60
CA PRO A 51 39.67 -29.33 24.88
C PRO A 51 39.59 -28.67 23.52
N SER A 52 39.57 -29.48 22.46
CA SER A 52 39.34 -29.00 21.09
C SER A 52 38.01 -28.24 21.04
N PRO A 53 37.96 -27.03 20.45
CA PRO A 53 36.71 -26.31 20.35
C PRO A 53 35.69 -27.18 19.62
N THR A 54 34.55 -27.41 20.26
CA THR A 54 33.42 -28.11 19.64
C THR A 54 33.06 -27.41 18.34
N PRO A 55 32.90 -28.13 17.22
CA PRO A 55 32.48 -27.49 15.98
C PRO A 55 31.13 -26.78 16.18
N VAL A 56 31.11 -25.45 16.14
CA VAL A 56 29.86 -24.68 16.11
C VAL A 56 29.23 -24.86 14.74
N THR A 57 28.09 -25.53 14.71
CA THR A 57 27.28 -25.60 13.49
C THR A 57 26.92 -24.17 13.10
N PRO A 58 27.22 -23.75 11.86
CA PRO A 58 26.84 -22.42 11.39
C PRO A 58 25.34 -22.25 11.55
N GLY A 59 24.91 -21.18 12.23
CA GLY A 59 23.51 -20.86 12.36
C GLY A 59 22.90 -20.58 10.97
N SER A 60 21.62 -20.89 10.78
CA SER A 60 20.89 -20.57 9.58
C SER A 60 19.80 -19.53 9.88
N ALA A 61 19.61 -18.55 8.98
CA ALA A 61 18.51 -17.63 9.06
C ALA A 61 17.26 -18.27 8.45
N LYS A 62 16.08 -18.01 9.06
CA LYS A 62 14.79 -18.47 8.55
C LYS A 62 13.75 -17.38 8.73
N LEU A 63 13.28 -16.80 7.63
CA LEU A 63 12.18 -15.82 7.66
C LEU A 63 10.82 -16.52 7.66
N THR A 64 9.90 -15.96 8.43
CA THR A 64 8.48 -16.34 8.48
C THR A 64 7.62 -15.09 8.47
N ALA A 65 6.40 -15.19 7.92
CA ALA A 65 5.41 -14.12 7.92
C ALA A 65 4.19 -14.50 8.75
N THR A 66 3.64 -13.55 9.47
CA THR A 66 2.38 -13.70 10.21
C THR A 66 1.51 -12.45 9.98
N PRO A 67 0.36 -12.59 9.34
CA PRO A 67 -0.17 -13.80 8.68
C PRO A 67 0.69 -14.24 7.49
N SER A 68 0.56 -15.51 7.06
CA SER A 68 1.33 -16.07 5.94
C SER A 68 0.84 -15.61 4.57
N SER A 69 -0.32 -14.97 4.50
CA SER A 69 -0.91 -14.32 3.32
C SER A 69 -1.80 -13.17 3.75
N LEU A 70 -2.04 -12.20 2.86
CA LEU A 70 -2.93 -11.07 3.10
C LEU A 70 -4.09 -11.07 2.10
N ALA A 71 -5.33 -11.05 2.62
CA ALA A 71 -6.54 -10.95 1.84
C ALA A 71 -7.27 -9.65 2.18
N PHE A 72 -7.30 -8.70 1.24
CA PHE A 72 -7.88 -7.37 1.45
C PHE A 72 -9.41 -7.34 1.29
N GLY A 73 -10.01 -8.43 0.78
CA GLY A 73 -11.44 -8.46 0.52
C GLY A 73 -11.86 -7.50 -0.59
N ASN A 74 -13.10 -7.00 -0.51
CA ASN A 74 -13.65 -6.04 -1.46
C ASN A 74 -13.22 -4.62 -1.08
N SER A 75 -12.68 -3.88 -2.04
CA SER A 75 -12.32 -2.46 -1.92
C SER A 75 -12.86 -1.70 -3.12
N ALA A 76 -13.44 -0.53 -2.90
CA ALA A 76 -13.87 0.33 -3.99
C ALA A 76 -12.65 0.76 -4.85
N LEU A 77 -12.88 0.94 -6.15
CA LEU A 77 -11.81 1.39 -7.05
C LEU A 77 -11.22 2.72 -6.56
N ASN A 78 -9.90 2.83 -6.69
CA ASN A 78 -9.09 3.99 -6.29
C ASN A 78 -9.18 4.34 -4.79
N THR A 79 -9.64 3.42 -3.95
CA THR A 79 -9.59 3.58 -2.49
C THR A 79 -8.44 2.78 -1.90
N THR A 80 -7.87 3.30 -0.81
CA THR A 80 -6.75 2.67 -0.12
C THR A 80 -7.25 1.74 0.97
N ALA A 81 -6.86 0.46 0.89
CA ALA A 81 -6.97 -0.50 1.99
C ALA A 81 -5.58 -0.86 2.49
N THR A 82 -5.42 -1.02 3.81
CA THR A 82 -4.13 -1.36 4.42
C THR A 82 -4.24 -2.56 5.33
N GLN A 83 -3.22 -3.41 5.31
CA GLN A 83 -3.02 -4.49 6.27
C GLN A 83 -1.56 -4.52 6.71
N THR A 84 -1.27 -5.23 7.79
CA THR A 84 0.09 -5.39 8.28
C THR A 84 0.49 -6.85 8.28
N VAL A 85 1.77 -7.09 8.04
CA VAL A 85 2.40 -8.41 8.16
C VAL A 85 3.63 -8.31 9.04
N LYS A 86 3.75 -9.20 10.01
CA LYS A 86 4.95 -9.34 10.85
C LYS A 86 5.90 -10.34 10.18
N ILE A 87 7.10 -9.89 9.85
CA ILE A 87 8.17 -10.72 9.30
C ILE A 87 9.13 -11.00 10.44
N SER A 88 9.39 -12.27 10.73
CA SER A 88 10.23 -12.72 11.86
C SER A 88 11.35 -13.61 11.37
N ASN A 89 12.54 -13.43 11.92
CA ASN A 89 13.64 -14.36 11.75
C ASN A 89 13.59 -15.42 12.86
N THR A 90 13.06 -16.59 12.54
CA THR A 90 12.97 -17.75 13.45
C THR A 90 14.22 -18.65 13.41
N GLY A 91 15.22 -18.27 12.63
CA GLY A 91 16.50 -18.96 12.54
C GLY A 91 17.45 -18.60 13.70
N THR A 92 18.66 -19.17 13.63
CA THR A 92 19.71 -18.98 14.62
C THR A 92 20.83 -18.02 14.18
N ALA A 93 20.81 -17.58 12.93
CA ALA A 93 21.70 -16.57 12.38
C ALA A 93 20.94 -15.33 11.95
N SER A 94 21.63 -14.20 11.77
CA SER A 94 21.04 -12.97 11.23
C SER A 94 20.62 -13.14 9.78
N ALA A 95 19.48 -12.53 9.41
CA ALA A 95 18.94 -12.45 8.09
C ALA A 95 19.09 -11.01 7.57
N THR A 96 19.74 -10.80 6.42
CA THR A 96 19.78 -9.50 5.76
C THR A 96 18.92 -9.54 4.51
N ILE A 97 17.78 -8.86 4.55
CA ILE A 97 16.87 -8.69 3.40
C ILE A 97 17.43 -7.54 2.58
N THR A 98 17.81 -7.79 1.33
CA THR A 98 18.36 -6.80 0.42
C THR A 98 17.35 -6.35 -0.64
N GLN A 99 16.30 -7.14 -0.85
CA GLN A 99 15.24 -6.86 -1.81
C GLN A 99 13.88 -7.24 -1.24
N ASP A 100 12.88 -6.39 -1.48
CA ASP A 100 11.48 -6.71 -1.42
C ASP A 100 10.87 -6.45 -2.81
N ALA A 101 10.48 -7.49 -3.50
CA ALA A 101 9.82 -7.40 -4.80
C ALA A 101 8.31 -7.60 -4.60
N VAL A 102 7.51 -6.60 -4.99
CA VAL A 102 6.06 -6.69 -4.97
C VAL A 102 5.57 -6.93 -6.40
N THR A 103 4.74 -7.95 -6.57
CA THR A 103 4.02 -8.21 -7.82
C THR A 103 2.54 -7.84 -7.66
N GLY A 104 1.87 -7.59 -8.81
CA GLY A 104 0.49 -7.11 -8.82
C GLY A 104 0.44 -5.59 -8.62
N THR A 105 0.03 -4.86 -9.68
CA THR A 105 0.06 -3.38 -9.76
C THR A 105 -0.80 -2.67 -8.70
N ALA A 106 -1.75 -3.40 -8.11
CA ALA A 106 -2.62 -2.86 -7.06
C ALA A 106 -1.98 -2.90 -5.66
N PHE A 107 -0.82 -3.54 -5.49
CA PHE A 107 -0.20 -3.76 -4.18
C PHE A 107 1.12 -2.99 -4.06
N SER A 108 1.41 -2.54 -2.84
CA SER A 108 2.70 -1.97 -2.47
C SER A 108 3.03 -2.26 -1.01
N THR A 109 4.30 -2.16 -0.64
CA THR A 109 4.78 -2.33 0.74
C THR A 109 5.52 -1.10 1.20
N GLY A 110 5.45 -0.83 2.50
CA GLY A 110 6.26 0.19 3.17
C GLY A 110 7.55 -0.36 3.80
N LEU A 111 7.96 -1.60 3.45
CA LEU A 111 9.20 -2.16 3.95
C LEU A 111 10.40 -1.43 3.32
N THR A 112 11.34 -1.00 4.16
CA THR A 112 12.60 -0.37 3.71
C THR A 112 13.70 -1.43 3.67
N THR A 113 14.39 -1.55 2.54
CA THR A 113 15.55 -2.42 2.37
C THR A 113 16.80 -1.61 2.04
N PRO A 114 18.03 -2.02 2.43
CA PRO A 114 18.35 -3.26 3.15
C PRO A 114 17.95 -3.24 4.64
N LEU A 115 17.48 -4.40 5.14
CA LEU A 115 17.06 -4.59 6.53
C LEU A 115 17.69 -5.84 7.11
N THR A 116 18.32 -5.75 8.29
CA THR A 116 18.89 -6.89 9.00
C THR A 116 18.05 -7.24 10.22
N LEU A 117 17.63 -8.50 10.31
CA LEU A 117 16.95 -9.09 11.46
C LEU A 117 17.86 -10.11 12.13
N GLY A 118 18.30 -9.85 13.36
CA GLY A 118 18.98 -10.83 14.20
C GLY A 118 18.09 -12.04 14.49
N ALA A 119 18.68 -13.11 15.03
CA ALA A 119 17.93 -14.29 15.48
C ALA A 119 16.81 -13.89 16.46
N GLY A 120 15.58 -14.34 16.23
CA GLY A 120 14.40 -14.02 17.03
C GLY A 120 13.83 -12.61 16.83
N GLN A 121 14.45 -11.74 16.03
CA GLN A 121 13.94 -10.40 15.76
C GLN A 121 12.85 -10.41 14.71
N SER A 122 12.04 -9.35 14.71
CA SER A 122 10.94 -9.16 13.77
C SER A 122 10.73 -7.70 13.41
N VAL A 123 10.12 -7.48 12.25
CA VAL A 123 9.63 -6.17 11.76
C VAL A 123 8.18 -6.31 11.34
N THR A 124 7.40 -5.24 11.47
CA THR A 124 6.04 -5.17 10.93
C THR A 124 6.06 -4.27 9.71
N ALA A 125 5.63 -4.80 8.58
CA ALA A 125 5.46 -4.06 7.33
C ALA A 125 3.99 -3.74 7.09
N THR A 126 3.70 -2.52 6.64
CA THR A 126 2.37 -2.16 6.14
C THR A 126 2.31 -2.50 4.65
N VAL A 127 1.24 -3.17 4.26
CA VAL A 127 0.93 -3.48 2.86
C VAL A 127 -0.31 -2.72 2.46
N VAL A 128 -0.25 -2.09 1.30
CA VAL A 128 -1.30 -1.24 0.75
C VAL A 128 -1.89 -1.92 -0.47
N PHE A 129 -3.21 -1.87 -0.59
CA PHE A 129 -3.99 -2.31 -1.74
C PHE A 129 -4.83 -1.17 -2.27
N ILE A 130 -4.63 -0.80 -3.55
CA ILE A 130 -5.39 0.24 -4.27
C ILE A 130 -5.83 -0.35 -5.61
N PRO A 131 -7.03 -0.94 -5.70
CA PRO A 131 -7.51 -1.49 -6.96
C PRO A 131 -7.86 -0.37 -7.95
N THR A 132 -7.36 -0.46 -9.18
CA THR A 132 -7.70 0.44 -10.29
C THR A 132 -8.67 -0.19 -11.28
N THR A 133 -8.89 -1.51 -11.17
CA THR A 133 -9.82 -2.29 -12.02
C THR A 133 -10.72 -3.15 -11.16
N ALA A 134 -11.95 -3.35 -11.62
CA ALA A 134 -12.88 -4.26 -10.96
C ALA A 134 -12.48 -5.74 -11.19
N GLY A 135 -12.81 -6.58 -10.22
CA GLY A 135 -12.52 -8.01 -10.25
C GLY A 135 -11.43 -8.44 -9.27
N GLY A 136 -11.16 -9.72 -9.24
CA GLY A 136 -10.14 -10.32 -8.38
C GLY A 136 -8.73 -9.92 -8.83
N LEU A 137 -7.94 -9.46 -7.90
CA LEU A 137 -6.54 -9.06 -8.08
C LEU A 137 -5.65 -9.89 -7.16
N SER A 138 -4.51 -10.31 -7.67
CA SER A 138 -3.53 -11.09 -6.91
C SER A 138 -2.13 -10.53 -7.09
N GLY A 139 -1.28 -10.81 -6.12
CA GLY A 139 0.12 -10.43 -6.10
C GLY A 139 0.89 -11.20 -5.05
N ALA A 140 2.13 -10.82 -4.85
CA ALA A 140 2.97 -11.37 -3.80
C ALA A 140 4.05 -10.37 -3.39
N ILE A 141 4.48 -10.43 -2.14
CA ILE A 141 5.72 -9.84 -1.66
C ILE A 141 6.76 -10.96 -1.64
N SER A 142 7.89 -10.78 -2.33
CA SER A 142 9.00 -11.70 -2.34
C SER A 142 10.22 -11.05 -1.68
N LEU A 143 10.64 -11.59 -0.55
CA LEU A 143 11.81 -11.13 0.20
C LEU A 143 13.01 -12.00 -0.13
N SER A 144 14.14 -11.37 -0.43
CA SER A 144 15.40 -12.07 -0.70
C SER A 144 16.60 -11.31 -0.13
N GLY A 145 17.71 -12.03 0.07
CA GLY A 145 18.93 -11.42 0.59
C GLY A 145 20.01 -12.44 0.93
N ASN A 146 21.11 -11.95 1.53
CA ASN A 146 22.24 -12.80 1.91
C ASN A 146 21.90 -13.64 3.15
N GLY A 147 22.07 -14.96 3.04
CA GLY A 147 21.84 -15.91 4.13
C GLY A 147 20.37 -16.17 4.44
N VAL A 148 19.44 -15.69 3.62
CA VAL A 148 18.00 -15.90 3.79
C VAL A 148 17.46 -16.83 2.72
N SER A 149 16.65 -17.81 3.14
CA SER A 149 15.72 -18.47 2.23
C SER A 149 14.66 -17.48 1.75
N PHE A 150 14.27 -17.58 0.49
CA PHE A 150 13.19 -16.76 -0.07
C PHE A 150 11.92 -16.91 0.77
N LEU A 151 11.33 -15.77 1.12
CA LEU A 151 10.01 -15.73 1.73
C LEU A 151 9.04 -15.06 0.75
N THR A 152 7.98 -15.77 0.38
CA THR A 152 6.91 -15.22 -0.45
C THR A 152 5.63 -15.12 0.39
N ILE A 153 4.98 -13.95 0.32
CA ILE A 153 3.73 -13.67 1.04
C ILE A 153 2.67 -13.38 -0.04
N PRO A 154 1.75 -14.31 -0.29
CA PRO A 154 0.66 -14.11 -1.24
C PRO A 154 -0.26 -12.97 -0.82
N LEU A 155 -0.70 -12.19 -1.82
CA LEU A 155 -1.62 -11.07 -1.68
C LEU A 155 -2.85 -11.30 -2.55
N SER A 156 -4.04 -10.96 -2.03
CA SER A 156 -5.28 -10.98 -2.80
C SER A 156 -6.22 -9.87 -2.37
N GLY A 157 -7.06 -9.42 -3.29
CA GLY A 157 -8.12 -8.46 -3.05
C GLY A 157 -9.06 -8.39 -4.24
N THR A 158 -10.21 -7.76 -4.07
CA THR A 158 -11.18 -7.57 -5.15
C THR A 158 -11.49 -6.08 -5.28
N GLY A 159 -11.25 -5.53 -6.48
CA GLY A 159 -11.72 -4.21 -6.83
C GLY A 159 -13.20 -4.23 -7.14
N VAL A 160 -13.99 -3.33 -6.55
CA VAL A 160 -15.42 -3.19 -6.84
C VAL A 160 -15.71 -1.82 -7.41
N SER A 161 -16.38 -1.79 -8.56
CA SER A 161 -16.88 -0.54 -9.12
C SER A 161 -17.97 0.04 -8.22
N PRO A 162 -18.00 1.36 -8.00
CA PRO A 162 -19.13 1.97 -7.35
C PRO A 162 -20.39 1.69 -8.18
N ILE A 163 -21.47 1.26 -7.50
CA ILE A 163 -22.78 1.17 -8.14
C ILE A 163 -23.30 2.58 -8.27
N THR A 164 -23.50 3.03 -9.51
CA THR A 164 -24.15 4.31 -9.81
C THR A 164 -25.63 4.06 -10.05
N HIS A 165 -26.47 4.89 -9.46
CA HIS A 165 -27.91 4.90 -9.68
C HIS A 165 -28.31 6.18 -10.40
N SER A 166 -29.43 6.13 -11.11
CA SER A 166 -30.09 7.30 -11.69
C SER A 166 -31.60 7.17 -11.54
N VAL A 167 -32.26 8.30 -11.55
CA VAL A 167 -33.73 8.40 -11.55
C VAL A 167 -34.13 9.22 -12.75
N ASP A 168 -34.98 8.66 -13.59
CA ASP A 168 -35.60 9.35 -14.70
C ASP A 168 -36.94 9.95 -14.25
N ILE A 169 -37.04 11.27 -14.32
CA ILE A 169 -38.23 12.05 -14.00
C ILE A 169 -38.83 12.53 -15.31
N SER A 170 -40.06 12.13 -15.62
CA SER A 170 -40.80 12.57 -16.82
C SER A 170 -42.10 13.23 -16.44
N TRP A 171 -42.54 14.19 -17.26
CA TRP A 171 -43.78 14.94 -17.05
C TRP A 171 -44.47 15.23 -18.37
N SER A 172 -45.74 15.61 -18.28
CA SER A 172 -46.49 16.07 -19.45
C SER A 172 -46.20 17.54 -19.73
N ALA A 173 -46.27 17.93 -20.99
CA ALA A 173 -46.10 19.33 -21.38
C ALA A 173 -47.13 20.20 -20.66
N SER A 174 -46.65 21.33 -20.09
CA SER A 174 -47.54 22.34 -19.52
C SER A 174 -48.32 23.06 -20.60
N PRO A 175 -49.62 23.30 -20.43
CA PRO A 175 -50.45 24.12 -21.34
C PRO A 175 -50.28 25.63 -21.12
N ALA A 176 -49.38 26.05 -20.23
CA ALA A 176 -49.18 27.43 -19.86
C ALA A 176 -48.78 28.27 -21.07
N PRO A 177 -49.39 29.46 -21.28
CA PRO A 177 -48.97 30.39 -22.32
C PRO A 177 -47.58 30.95 -22.00
N ALA A 178 -46.79 31.23 -23.02
CA ALA A 178 -45.45 31.80 -22.89
C ALA A 178 -44.50 30.92 -22.04
N LEU A 179 -44.61 29.59 -22.13
CA LEU A 179 -43.76 28.64 -21.49
C LEU A 179 -42.32 28.74 -21.98
N GLN A 180 -41.36 29.00 -21.09
CA GLN A 180 -39.92 29.02 -21.38
C GLN A 180 -39.28 27.66 -21.15
N GLY A 181 -39.66 26.98 -20.05
CA GLY A 181 -39.03 25.70 -19.69
C GLY A 181 -39.52 25.13 -18.38
N TYR A 182 -38.71 24.25 -17.83
CA TYR A 182 -39.01 23.51 -16.60
C TYR A 182 -37.83 23.51 -15.64
N ASN A 183 -38.12 23.37 -14.34
CA ASN A 183 -37.16 23.07 -13.30
C ASN A 183 -37.57 21.79 -12.54
N VAL A 184 -36.62 20.95 -12.21
CA VAL A 184 -36.83 19.74 -11.40
C VAL A 184 -36.20 19.94 -10.01
N TYR A 185 -36.96 19.63 -8.99
CA TYR A 185 -36.59 19.78 -7.60
C TYR A 185 -36.65 18.43 -6.90
N ARG A 186 -35.74 18.21 -5.93
CA ARG A 186 -35.65 17.00 -5.12
C ARG A 186 -35.60 17.34 -3.63
N GLY A 187 -36.33 16.58 -2.84
CA GLY A 187 -36.29 16.59 -1.37
C GLY A 187 -35.98 15.19 -0.83
N ASN A 188 -35.55 15.12 0.43
CA ASN A 188 -35.39 13.86 1.17
C ASN A 188 -36.58 13.59 2.11
N THR A 189 -37.56 14.48 2.15
CA THR A 189 -38.75 14.38 2.98
C THR A 189 -39.98 14.73 2.12
N SER A 190 -41.05 13.97 2.27
CA SER A 190 -42.31 14.26 1.61
C SER A 190 -42.84 15.65 2.01
N GLY A 191 -43.28 16.44 1.05
CA GLY A 191 -43.71 17.81 1.27
C GLY A 191 -42.56 18.82 1.35
N GLY A 192 -41.32 18.40 1.17
CA GLY A 192 -40.13 19.26 1.14
C GLY A 192 -39.41 19.42 2.49
N PRO A 193 -38.41 20.29 2.57
CA PRO A 193 -38.02 21.25 1.53
C PRO A 193 -37.37 20.58 0.32
N TYR A 194 -37.54 21.24 -0.84
CA TYR A 194 -36.97 20.77 -2.10
C TYR A 194 -35.84 21.69 -2.57
N ALA A 195 -34.79 21.10 -3.12
CA ALA A 195 -33.69 21.78 -3.78
C ALA A 195 -33.72 21.52 -5.29
N LYS A 196 -33.42 22.52 -6.09
CA LYS A 196 -33.31 22.38 -7.55
C LYS A 196 -32.14 21.45 -7.88
N VAL A 197 -32.39 20.41 -8.68
CA VAL A 197 -31.40 19.41 -9.10
C VAL A 197 -31.14 19.46 -10.62
N SER A 198 -32.02 20.06 -11.41
CA SER A 198 -31.83 20.23 -12.83
C SER A 198 -31.15 21.56 -13.20
N PRO A 199 -30.46 21.66 -14.36
CA PRO A 199 -30.21 22.92 -14.99
C PRO A 199 -31.57 23.54 -15.41
N SER A 200 -31.59 24.71 -16.01
CA SER A 200 -32.80 25.24 -16.65
C SER A 200 -33.08 24.42 -17.91
N LEU A 201 -34.23 23.74 -17.95
CA LEU A 201 -34.63 22.86 -19.04
C LEU A 201 -35.49 23.63 -20.01
N SER A 202 -35.41 23.32 -21.33
CA SER A 202 -36.24 23.96 -22.35
C SER A 202 -37.71 23.50 -22.26
N ASN A 203 -38.61 24.25 -22.87
CA ASN A 203 -40.06 23.95 -22.96
C ASN A 203 -40.38 22.66 -23.74
N THR A 204 -39.42 22.14 -24.52
CA THR A 204 -39.55 20.86 -25.24
C THR A 204 -38.95 19.67 -24.47
N THR A 205 -38.25 19.90 -23.35
CA THR A 205 -37.68 18.89 -22.54
C THR A 205 -38.72 18.37 -21.54
N LEU A 206 -39.07 17.10 -21.64
CA LEU A 206 -40.07 16.42 -20.79
C LEU A 206 -39.50 15.26 -20.01
N LEU A 207 -38.18 15.18 -19.90
CA LEU A 207 -37.41 14.16 -19.18
C LEU A 207 -36.17 14.79 -18.57
N PHE A 208 -35.86 14.42 -17.32
CA PHE A 208 -34.61 14.74 -16.66
C PHE A 208 -34.11 13.50 -15.93
N THR A 209 -32.82 13.20 -16.07
CA THR A 209 -32.15 12.10 -15.37
C THR A 209 -31.31 12.64 -14.23
N ASP A 210 -31.68 12.32 -13.00
CA ASP A 210 -30.87 12.63 -11.81
C ASP A 210 -29.88 11.50 -11.55
N THR A 211 -28.59 11.76 -11.78
CA THR A 211 -27.49 10.82 -11.57
C THR A 211 -26.81 11.01 -10.20
N THR A 212 -27.34 11.88 -9.33
CA THR A 212 -26.75 12.22 -8.04
C THR A 212 -27.39 11.49 -6.86
N VAL A 213 -28.25 10.53 -7.14
CA VAL A 213 -28.91 9.68 -6.13
C VAL A 213 -27.94 8.60 -5.61
N VAL A 214 -28.11 8.21 -4.36
CA VAL A 214 -27.23 7.20 -3.69
C VAL A 214 -28.03 5.98 -3.29
N SER A 215 -27.37 4.83 -3.22
CA SER A 215 -27.94 3.56 -2.77
C SER A 215 -28.68 3.71 -1.43
N GLY A 216 -29.87 3.13 -1.32
CA GLY A 216 -30.71 3.20 -0.12
C GLY A 216 -31.38 4.54 0.12
N GLY A 217 -31.16 5.55 -0.75
CA GLY A 217 -31.77 6.86 -0.62
C GLY A 217 -33.27 6.87 -0.90
N HIS A 218 -34.03 7.67 -0.14
CA HIS A 218 -35.41 8.00 -0.41
C HIS A 218 -35.50 9.44 -0.91
N TYR A 219 -36.12 9.64 -2.07
CA TYR A 219 -36.21 10.94 -2.70
C TYR A 219 -37.61 11.26 -3.15
N PHE A 220 -37.96 12.55 -3.11
CA PHE A 220 -39.23 13.10 -3.50
C PHE A 220 -38.99 14.18 -4.55
N TYR A 221 -39.66 14.08 -5.68
CA TYR A 221 -39.47 14.98 -6.82
C TYR A 221 -40.73 15.75 -7.12
N VAL A 222 -40.54 17.01 -7.49
CA VAL A 222 -41.56 17.89 -8.05
C VAL A 222 -40.98 18.66 -9.23
N VAL A 223 -41.83 19.06 -10.17
CA VAL A 223 -41.47 19.86 -11.34
C VAL A 223 -42.25 21.15 -11.31
N THR A 224 -41.63 22.26 -11.70
CA THR A 224 -42.30 23.53 -11.99
C THR A 224 -42.12 23.88 -13.45
N ASP A 225 -43.09 24.59 -14.04
CA ASP A 225 -42.86 25.29 -15.29
C ASP A 225 -42.34 26.72 -15.04
N VAL A 226 -41.67 27.29 -16.04
CA VAL A 226 -41.08 28.62 -15.97
C VAL A 226 -41.57 29.38 -17.19
N ASN A 227 -42.16 30.56 -16.99
CA ASN A 227 -42.61 31.42 -18.11
C ASN A 227 -41.45 32.30 -18.64
N THR A 228 -41.69 32.98 -19.75
CA THR A 228 -40.70 33.87 -20.39
C THR A 228 -40.29 35.09 -19.54
N SER A 229 -41.00 35.36 -18.45
CA SER A 229 -40.63 36.39 -17.45
C SER A 229 -39.80 35.82 -16.31
N GLY A 230 -39.45 34.50 -16.35
CA GLY A 230 -38.68 33.84 -15.32
C GLY A 230 -39.45 33.47 -14.05
N VAL A 231 -40.78 33.57 -14.08
CA VAL A 231 -41.65 33.24 -12.95
C VAL A 231 -41.99 31.74 -12.98
N GLU A 232 -41.84 31.06 -11.86
CA GLU A 232 -42.19 29.64 -11.74
C GLU A 232 -43.62 29.42 -11.30
N SER A 233 -44.23 28.33 -11.77
CA SER A 233 -45.54 27.86 -11.32
C SER A 233 -45.50 27.29 -9.90
N ALA A 234 -46.68 26.96 -9.37
CA ALA A 234 -46.77 26.00 -8.28
C ALA A 234 -46.15 24.66 -8.72
N ALA A 235 -45.64 23.91 -7.74
CA ALA A 235 -45.05 22.59 -7.98
C ALA A 235 -46.12 21.59 -8.49
N SER A 236 -45.68 20.64 -9.31
CA SER A 236 -46.48 19.47 -9.71
C SER A 236 -46.89 18.61 -8.50
N ASN A 237 -47.63 17.53 -8.75
CA ASN A 237 -47.72 16.45 -7.77
C ASN A 237 -46.32 15.91 -7.45
N GLU A 238 -46.14 15.48 -6.21
CA GLU A 238 -44.93 14.82 -5.73
C GLU A 238 -44.87 13.37 -6.20
N VAL A 239 -43.69 12.91 -6.60
CA VAL A 239 -43.37 11.51 -6.89
C VAL A 239 -42.24 11.06 -5.98
N ALA A 240 -42.48 9.93 -5.29
CA ALA A 240 -41.47 9.34 -4.40
C ALA A 240 -40.74 8.19 -5.10
N VAL A 241 -39.44 8.06 -4.83
CA VAL A 241 -38.61 6.94 -5.30
C VAL A 241 -37.68 6.47 -4.19
N THR A 242 -37.49 5.14 -4.12
CA THR A 242 -36.49 4.50 -3.26
C THR A 242 -35.42 3.89 -4.13
N ILE A 243 -34.16 4.24 -3.87
CA ILE A 243 -33.04 3.67 -4.58
C ILE A 243 -32.67 2.34 -3.91
N PRO A 244 -32.53 1.25 -4.69
CA PRO A 244 -32.18 -0.05 -4.11
C PRO A 244 -30.79 -0.01 -3.47
N VAL A 245 -30.60 -0.82 -2.45
CA VAL A 245 -29.27 -1.17 -1.91
C VAL A 245 -28.66 -2.28 -2.77
N PRO A 246 -27.32 -2.39 -2.86
CA PRO A 246 -26.64 -3.47 -3.57
C PRO A 246 -26.97 -4.85 -3.03
#